data_b66b24482aa8228e31810736ab5017d1
#
_entry.id   b66b24482aa8228e31810736ab5017d1
#
_cell.length_a   1.000
_cell.length_b   1.000
_cell.length_c   1.000
_cell.angle_alpha   90.00
_cell.angle_beta   90.00
_cell.angle_gamma   90.00
#
_symmetry.space_group_name_H-M   'P 1'
#
loop_
_entity.id
_entity.type
_entity.pdbx_description
1 polymer ?
#
loop_
_entity_poly.entity_id
_entity_poly.type
_entity_poly.pdbx_seq_one_letter_code
_entity_poly.pdbx_strand_id
1 'polypeptide(L)'
;MTSFKRVPRTSGAFAILAGVSLLSACAVGPSTAVTPVTPSVAQTGDQAVPPAARTFFDSLTAARAADSASPAPQSMVSQGEPPQKPIGVPTTLQPDPAHNLSWLEIVRDSTLASLIRTAVNNNRDLRVAQARIREYRALHGAAVGPFFPQITANAAASRNKIALAGGAPIKYDAINATANVAWELDFWGRIRRGAQAANFDLLSHEEDARATELTLVSDVATEYLQLRELDESMRIAEATRAAGQAVLELARSRFAQGQISELDVRQFEAQVADPAARLAQFALQRRQQENALSLLLGEPPGSIPRGGPLQDVIQAVTVPDSLPGALIARRPDVMRAQRDMQASLARIGVAVANRLPTITVGGSYGSQRPEANKLFTPQGEIYSLQAGLSFPIFTGGRLLNEERAARARADEDKAQYQQTVLTALREASDALAGVRLGRDQLVAQQTQARALTIAASIAERRYASGVSSYLEVLSAEQSLFNAQLNLVAVEQQYLTATVQLYKALGGNWDGMGK
;
A
#
# COMPACT_ATOMS: atom_id res chain seq x y z
N MET A 1 -30.95 77.38 -17.51
CA MET A 1 -31.00 77.30 -16.05
C MET A 1 -31.95 76.21 -15.65
N THR A 2 -31.55 75.01 -15.41
CA THR A 2 -32.27 74.02 -14.59
C THR A 2 -31.29 72.94 -14.12
N SER A 3 -31.13 72.93 -12.82
CA SER A 3 -30.15 72.19 -12.02
C SER A 3 -30.49 70.70 -12.01
N PHE A 4 -29.60 69.82 -12.46
CA PHE A 4 -29.70 68.36 -12.24
C PHE A 4 -29.05 68.02 -10.90
N LYS A 5 -29.85 67.63 -9.90
CA LYS A 5 -29.39 67.09 -8.61
C LYS A 5 -28.79 65.71 -8.83
N ARG A 6 -27.50 65.55 -8.42
CA ARG A 6 -26.84 64.26 -8.29
C ARG A 6 -27.40 63.48 -7.09
N VAL A 7 -27.90 62.25 -7.36
CA VAL A 7 -28.21 61.25 -6.33
C VAL A 7 -26.92 60.52 -5.94
N PRO A 8 -26.59 60.37 -4.65
CA PRO A 8 -25.38 59.65 -4.23
C PRO A 8 -25.56 58.13 -4.44
N ARG A 9 -24.61 57.54 -5.13
CA ARG A 9 -24.38 56.09 -5.16
C ARG A 9 -23.76 55.65 -3.84
N THR A 10 -24.54 55.10 -2.91
CA THR A 10 -24.06 54.47 -1.72
C THR A 10 -24.18 52.94 -1.82
N SER A 11 -23.02 52.28 -1.83
CA SER A 11 -22.64 51.10 -1.04
C SER A 11 -23.64 49.96 -1.00
N GLY A 12 -23.76 49.19 -2.10
CA GLY A 12 -24.37 47.83 -2.10
C GLY A 12 -23.34 46.68 -1.93
N ALA A 13 -22.05 47.01 -1.82
CA ALA A 13 -21.02 45.95 -1.85
C ALA A 13 -20.69 45.30 -0.47
N PHE A 14 -21.19 45.86 0.63
CA PHE A 14 -20.84 45.38 1.98
C PHE A 14 -21.83 44.32 2.56
N ALA A 15 -22.99 44.14 1.97
CA ALA A 15 -24.00 43.19 2.48
C ALA A 15 -23.81 41.75 2.00
N ILE A 16 -22.98 41.52 0.98
CA ILE A 16 -22.75 40.15 0.43
C ILE A 16 -21.67 39.39 1.21
N LEU A 17 -20.72 40.08 1.87
CA LEU A 17 -19.64 39.43 2.63
C LEU A 17 -20.05 38.86 4.00
N ALA A 18 -21.10 39.36 4.61
CA ALA A 18 -21.59 38.90 5.92
C ALA A 18 -22.43 37.62 5.87
N GLY A 19 -22.96 37.24 4.70
CA GLY A 19 -23.78 36.03 4.50
C GLY A 19 -23.01 34.73 4.35
N VAL A 20 -21.69 34.79 4.06
CA VAL A 20 -20.88 33.59 3.77
C VAL A 20 -20.45 32.83 5.03
N SER A 21 -20.43 33.48 6.19
CA SER A 21 -19.94 32.87 7.44
C SER A 21 -20.95 31.94 8.14
N LEU A 22 -22.20 31.87 7.71
CA LEU A 22 -23.25 31.05 8.33
C LEU A 22 -23.50 29.70 7.62
N LEU A 23 -22.78 29.39 6.54
CA LEU A 23 -23.03 28.19 5.71
C LEU A 23 -22.23 26.94 6.15
N SER A 24 -21.52 26.97 7.28
CA SER A 24 -20.61 25.87 7.66
C SER A 24 -21.27 24.73 8.45
N ALA A 25 -22.58 24.73 8.70
CA ALA A 25 -23.19 23.89 9.74
C ALA A 25 -24.00 22.65 9.28
N CYS A 26 -24.26 22.43 8.00
CA CYS A 26 -25.21 21.37 7.57
C CYS A 26 -24.59 20.36 6.58
N ALA A 27 -23.48 19.69 6.95
CA ALA A 27 -23.06 18.53 6.17
C ALA A 27 -23.85 17.28 6.57
N VAL A 28 -24.58 16.66 5.62
CA VAL A 28 -25.30 15.41 5.83
C VAL A 28 -24.41 14.20 5.55
N GLY A 29 -24.67 13.08 6.22
CA GLY A 29 -23.96 11.82 6.05
C GLY A 29 -23.27 11.35 7.34
N PRO A 30 -22.81 10.09 7.39
CA PRO A 30 -22.16 9.53 8.55
C PRO A 30 -20.81 10.22 8.85
N SER A 31 -20.36 10.14 10.10
CA SER A 31 -19.01 10.58 10.49
C SER A 31 -17.97 9.74 9.76
N THR A 32 -16.92 10.38 9.25
CA THR A 32 -15.76 9.70 8.66
C THR A 32 -14.67 9.38 9.70
N ALA A 33 -14.93 9.72 10.98
CA ALA A 33 -14.03 9.36 12.06
C ALA A 33 -14.10 7.84 12.30
N VAL A 34 -12.95 7.18 12.15
CA VAL A 34 -12.79 5.75 12.41
C VAL A 34 -11.97 5.60 13.68
N THR A 35 -12.51 4.90 14.67
CA THR A 35 -11.74 4.56 15.86
C THR A 35 -10.77 3.44 15.49
N PRO A 36 -9.45 3.60 15.68
CA PRO A 36 -8.49 2.54 15.40
C PRO A 36 -8.76 1.34 16.30
N VAL A 37 -8.82 0.15 15.71
CA VAL A 37 -8.86 -1.10 16.47
C VAL A 37 -7.45 -1.40 16.92
N THR A 38 -7.17 -1.37 18.21
CA THR A 38 -5.88 -1.74 18.80
C THR A 38 -5.99 -3.04 19.58
N PRO A 39 -5.94 -4.22 18.92
CA PRO A 39 -5.81 -5.48 19.63
C PRO A 39 -4.36 -5.70 20.06
N SER A 40 -4.12 -6.21 21.25
CA SER A 40 -2.80 -6.69 21.67
C SER A 40 -2.58 -8.12 21.16
N VAL A 41 -1.46 -8.38 20.51
CA VAL A 41 -1.01 -9.74 20.17
C VAL A 41 -0.33 -10.31 21.42
N ALA A 42 -1.09 -11.03 22.24
CA ALA A 42 -0.51 -11.86 23.30
C ALA A 42 -0.09 -13.21 22.68
N GLN A 43 1.07 -13.71 23.07
CA GLN A 43 1.46 -15.07 22.72
C GLN A 43 0.52 -16.06 23.37
N THR A 44 -0.12 -16.86 22.56
CA THR A 44 -0.73 -18.10 23.01
C THR A 44 0.21 -19.26 22.76
N GLY A 45 0.98 -19.64 23.79
CA GLY A 45 1.24 -21.05 23.96
C GLY A 45 -0.12 -21.69 24.25
N ASP A 46 -0.55 -22.61 23.43
CA ASP A 46 -1.58 -23.64 23.63
C ASP A 46 -2.87 -23.30 24.43
N GLN A 47 -3.36 -22.06 24.39
CA GLN A 47 -4.62 -21.69 25.00
C GLN A 47 -5.61 -21.13 23.99
N ALA A 48 -6.85 -21.60 24.10
CA ALA A 48 -8.00 -21.24 23.29
C ALA A 48 -8.14 -19.73 23.06
N VAL A 49 -8.68 -19.37 21.88
CA VAL A 49 -9.00 -17.99 21.45
C VAL A 49 -9.51 -17.15 22.63
N PRO A 50 -8.85 -16.02 22.98
CA PRO A 50 -9.23 -15.20 24.13
C PRO A 50 -10.66 -14.68 23.99
N PRO A 51 -11.42 -14.58 25.09
CA PRO A 51 -12.81 -14.09 25.06
C PRO A 51 -12.95 -12.64 24.55
N ALA A 52 -11.88 -11.85 24.53
CA ALA A 52 -11.86 -10.50 23.97
C ALA A 52 -12.15 -10.42 22.45
N ALA A 53 -11.86 -11.47 21.68
CA ALA A 53 -12.23 -11.51 20.26
C ALA A 53 -13.75 -11.75 20.10
N ARG A 54 -14.36 -12.52 20.98
CA ARG A 54 -15.83 -12.74 20.98
C ARG A 54 -16.58 -11.47 21.37
N THR A 55 -16.14 -10.75 22.39
CA THR A 55 -16.78 -9.49 22.82
C THR A 55 -16.69 -8.39 21.75
N PHE A 56 -15.68 -8.38 20.90
CA PHE A 56 -15.59 -7.47 19.76
C PHE A 56 -16.66 -7.75 18.70
N PHE A 57 -16.89 -9.02 18.33
CA PHE A 57 -17.95 -9.39 17.39
C PHE A 57 -19.35 -9.22 18.00
N ASP A 58 -19.51 -9.49 19.31
CA ASP A 58 -20.77 -9.30 20.03
C ASP A 58 -21.15 -7.81 20.17
N SER A 59 -20.16 -6.92 20.35
CA SER A 59 -20.41 -5.46 20.37
C SER A 59 -20.81 -4.91 18.99
N LEU A 60 -20.33 -5.51 17.89
CA LEU A 60 -20.74 -5.14 16.52
C LEU A 60 -22.17 -5.63 16.21
N THR A 61 -22.57 -6.79 16.72
CA THR A 61 -23.93 -7.31 16.57
C THR A 61 -24.93 -6.55 17.44
N ALA A 62 -24.54 -6.13 18.65
CA ALA A 62 -25.35 -5.30 19.54
C ALA A 62 -25.56 -3.88 18.98
N ALA A 63 -24.54 -3.27 18.36
CA ALA A 63 -24.66 -1.99 17.68
C ALA A 63 -25.64 -2.05 16.48
N ARG A 64 -25.72 -3.19 15.80
CA ARG A 64 -26.66 -3.42 14.68
C ARG A 64 -28.10 -3.59 15.16
N ALA A 65 -28.33 -4.13 16.34
CA ALA A 65 -29.66 -4.27 16.95
C ALA A 65 -30.17 -2.94 17.53
N ALA A 66 -29.29 -2.06 17.99
CA ALA A 66 -29.64 -0.75 18.53
C ALA A 66 -30.07 0.27 17.46
N ASP A 67 -29.55 0.14 16.23
CA ASP A 67 -29.86 1.06 15.11
C ASP A 67 -31.28 0.82 14.50
N SER A 68 -31.92 -0.30 14.85
CA SER A 68 -33.28 -0.63 14.40
C SER A 68 -34.41 -0.14 15.35
N ALA A 69 -34.08 0.48 16.47
CA ALA A 69 -35.02 0.83 17.55
C ALA A 69 -34.95 2.29 18.01
N SER A 70 -34.56 3.26 17.17
CA SER A 70 -34.50 4.66 17.58
C SER A 70 -35.79 5.44 17.24
N PRO A 71 -36.45 6.06 18.22
CA PRO A 71 -37.45 7.10 18.00
C PRO A 71 -36.79 8.44 17.64
N ALA A 72 -37.54 9.33 17.00
CA ALA A 72 -37.13 10.60 16.42
C ALA A 72 -36.31 11.53 17.36
N PRO A 73 -35.39 12.35 16.81
CA PRO A 73 -34.41 13.08 17.59
C PRO A 73 -35.02 14.28 18.31
N GLN A 74 -34.83 14.32 19.63
CA GLN A 74 -34.97 15.54 20.42
C GLN A 74 -33.70 16.39 20.28
N SER A 75 -33.89 17.67 20.04
CA SER A 75 -32.85 18.68 19.91
C SER A 75 -32.01 18.83 21.17
N MET A 76 -30.71 18.52 21.10
CA MET A 76 -29.71 18.99 22.05
C MET A 76 -28.74 19.97 21.37
N VAL A 77 -28.78 21.21 21.85
CA VAL A 77 -27.81 22.26 21.55
C VAL A 77 -26.47 21.83 22.17
N SER A 78 -25.50 21.47 21.34
CA SER A 78 -24.12 21.24 21.75
C SER A 78 -23.32 22.53 21.55
N GLN A 79 -22.62 22.93 22.61
CA GLN A 79 -21.75 24.10 22.67
C GLN A 79 -20.59 23.97 21.67
N GLY A 80 -20.29 25.07 21.00
CA GLY A 80 -19.36 25.13 19.90
C GLY A 80 -17.90 24.89 20.29
N GLU A 81 -17.27 24.04 19.51
CA GLU A 81 -15.82 23.92 19.43
C GLU A 81 -15.24 25.07 18.57
N PRO A 82 -14.09 25.64 18.92
CA PRO A 82 -13.54 26.78 18.18
C PRO A 82 -13.14 26.40 16.74
N PRO A 83 -13.20 27.33 15.78
CA PRO A 83 -12.92 27.03 14.39
C PRO A 83 -11.46 26.58 14.21
N GLN A 84 -11.28 25.36 13.71
CA GLN A 84 -9.98 24.86 13.29
C GLN A 84 -9.46 25.72 12.12
N LYS A 85 -8.22 26.22 12.27
CA LYS A 85 -7.48 26.92 11.21
C LYS A 85 -7.51 26.09 9.92
N PRO A 86 -7.59 26.72 8.75
CA PRO A 86 -7.44 26.01 7.48
C PRO A 86 -6.07 25.33 7.48
N ILE A 87 -6.07 24.01 7.34
CA ILE A 87 -4.86 23.20 7.22
C ILE A 87 -4.19 23.63 5.92
N GLY A 88 -3.08 24.35 6.07
CA GLY A 88 -2.20 24.68 4.95
C GLY A 88 -1.77 23.38 4.29
N VAL A 89 -2.04 23.25 3.00
CA VAL A 89 -1.58 22.13 2.18
C VAL A 89 -0.06 22.18 2.17
N PRO A 90 0.66 21.15 2.67
CA PRO A 90 2.11 21.10 2.52
C PRO A 90 2.43 20.96 1.03
N THR A 91 3.10 21.94 0.47
CA THR A 91 3.31 22.07 -0.99
C THR A 91 4.43 21.17 -1.52
N THR A 92 5.12 20.40 -0.68
CA THR A 92 6.16 19.44 -1.10
C THR A 92 6.15 18.25 -0.16
N LEU A 93 5.55 17.13 -0.58
CA LEU A 93 5.95 15.83 -0.08
C LEU A 93 7.27 15.49 -0.77
N GLN A 94 8.37 15.91 -0.17
CA GLN A 94 9.59 15.10 -0.29
C GLN A 94 9.27 13.78 0.40
N PRO A 95 9.58 12.61 -0.21
CA PRO A 95 9.55 11.36 0.53
C PRO A 95 10.40 11.58 1.76
N ASP A 96 9.81 11.46 2.95
CA ASP A 96 10.55 11.59 4.20
C ASP A 96 11.51 10.39 4.29
N PRO A 97 12.80 10.56 4.02
CA PRO A 97 13.76 9.45 4.06
C PRO A 97 13.97 8.93 5.49
N ALA A 98 13.43 9.62 6.49
CA ALA A 98 13.60 9.25 7.90
C ALA A 98 12.75 8.04 8.32
N HIS A 99 11.67 7.70 7.60
CA HIS A 99 10.82 6.55 7.97
C HIS A 99 11.43 5.18 7.64
N ASN A 100 12.42 5.09 6.75
CA ASN A 100 13.06 3.84 6.33
C ASN A 100 14.51 3.68 6.80
N LEU A 101 15.05 4.63 7.54
CA LEU A 101 16.44 4.59 8.00
C LEU A 101 16.69 3.54 9.10
N SER A 102 15.69 3.22 9.93
CA SER A 102 15.84 2.22 11.01
C SER A 102 16.11 0.79 10.49
N TRP A 103 15.62 0.46 9.29
CA TRP A 103 15.90 -0.81 8.63
C TRP A 103 17.38 -0.93 8.20
N LEU A 104 17.97 0.13 7.65
CA LEU A 104 19.36 0.15 7.25
C LEU A 104 20.34 -0.01 8.44
N GLU A 105 19.89 0.29 9.66
CA GLU A 105 20.67 0.07 10.88
C GLU A 105 20.77 -1.42 11.27
N ILE A 106 19.76 -2.22 10.93
CA ILE A 106 19.74 -3.68 11.17
C ILE A 106 20.56 -4.41 10.11
N VAL A 107 20.66 -3.87 8.90
CA VAL A 107 21.44 -4.42 7.80
C VAL A 107 22.92 -4.06 7.99
N ARG A 108 23.74 -5.05 8.32
CA ARG A 108 25.19 -4.88 8.44
C ARG A 108 25.92 -4.94 7.10
N ASP A 109 25.33 -5.60 6.10
CA ASP A 109 25.91 -5.73 4.78
C ASP A 109 25.70 -4.45 3.95
N SER A 110 26.80 -3.75 3.68
CA SER A 110 26.80 -2.52 2.86
C SER A 110 26.33 -2.78 1.42
N THR A 111 26.54 -4.00 0.90
CA THR A 111 26.08 -4.40 -0.44
C THR A 111 24.57 -4.49 -0.48
N LEU A 112 23.94 -5.19 0.49
CA LEU A 112 22.49 -5.23 0.60
C LEU A 112 21.91 -3.83 0.77
N ALA A 113 22.51 -2.99 1.62
CA ALA A 113 22.07 -1.61 1.79
C ALA A 113 22.13 -0.80 0.49
N SER A 114 23.16 -1.02 -0.34
CA SER A 114 23.28 -0.36 -1.66
C SER A 114 22.23 -0.88 -2.66
N LEU A 115 21.95 -2.18 -2.68
CA LEU A 115 20.93 -2.80 -3.53
C LEU A 115 19.54 -2.27 -3.17
N ILE A 116 19.20 -2.15 -1.89
CA ILE A 116 17.94 -1.57 -1.44
C ILE A 116 17.80 -0.12 -1.92
N ARG A 117 18.84 0.71 -1.78
CA ARG A 117 18.81 2.10 -2.28
C ARG A 117 18.62 2.14 -3.81
N THR A 118 19.29 1.27 -4.55
CA THR A 118 19.14 1.16 -6.01
C THR A 118 17.71 0.77 -6.37
N ALA A 119 17.13 -0.23 -5.68
CA ALA A 119 15.76 -0.65 -5.88
C ALA A 119 14.77 0.51 -5.64
N VAL A 120 14.84 1.19 -4.50
CA VAL A 120 13.95 2.32 -4.17
C VAL A 120 14.03 3.45 -5.20
N ASN A 121 15.21 3.71 -5.77
CA ASN A 121 15.39 4.74 -6.78
C ASN A 121 14.90 4.33 -8.19
N ASN A 122 15.02 3.05 -8.55
CA ASN A 122 14.87 2.60 -9.93
C ASN A 122 13.65 1.71 -10.17
N ASN A 123 13.08 1.08 -9.14
CA ASN A 123 11.97 0.14 -9.28
C ASN A 123 10.78 0.75 -10.01
N ARG A 124 10.19 -0.01 -10.94
CA ARG A 124 9.11 0.47 -11.81
C ARG A 124 7.76 0.51 -11.10
N ASP A 125 7.50 -0.44 -10.21
CA ASP A 125 6.24 -0.48 -9.46
C ASP A 125 6.13 0.69 -8.48
N LEU A 126 7.24 1.07 -7.84
CA LEU A 126 7.29 2.26 -7.00
C LEU A 126 7.06 3.56 -7.81
N ARG A 127 7.59 3.63 -9.04
CA ARG A 127 7.31 4.77 -9.94
C ARG A 127 5.84 4.81 -10.37
N VAL A 128 5.20 3.65 -10.57
CA VAL A 128 3.76 3.56 -10.85
C VAL A 128 2.97 4.09 -9.64
N ALA A 129 3.30 3.66 -8.41
CA ALA A 129 2.66 4.15 -7.20
C ALA A 129 2.80 5.69 -7.05
N GLN A 130 4.00 6.24 -7.29
CA GLN A 130 4.24 7.69 -7.29
C GLN A 130 3.44 8.43 -8.38
N ALA A 131 3.24 7.83 -9.55
CA ALA A 131 2.42 8.40 -10.61
C ALA A 131 0.94 8.45 -10.20
N ARG A 132 0.43 7.40 -9.53
CA ARG A 132 -0.92 7.35 -8.96
C ARG A 132 -1.15 8.45 -7.91
N ILE A 133 -0.18 8.70 -7.03
CA ILE A 133 -0.28 9.83 -6.08
C ILE A 133 -0.49 11.16 -6.83
N ARG A 134 0.27 11.42 -7.92
CA ARG A 134 0.08 12.64 -8.73
C ARG A 134 -1.29 12.69 -9.40
N GLU A 135 -1.78 11.57 -9.89
CA GLU A 135 -3.13 11.43 -10.47
C GLU A 135 -4.21 11.78 -9.43
N TYR A 136 -4.20 11.12 -8.28
CA TYR A 136 -5.21 11.34 -7.24
C TYR A 136 -5.11 12.72 -6.60
N ARG A 137 -3.92 13.32 -6.56
CA ARG A 137 -3.76 14.73 -6.17
C ARG A 137 -4.44 15.68 -7.16
N ALA A 138 -4.34 15.42 -8.45
CA ALA A 138 -5.04 16.17 -9.47
C ALA A 138 -6.56 15.94 -9.40
N LEU A 139 -7.02 14.70 -9.17
CA LEU A 139 -8.44 14.38 -8.99
C LEU A 139 -9.02 15.05 -7.73
N HIS A 140 -8.27 15.11 -6.62
CA HIS A 140 -8.67 15.88 -5.45
C HIS A 140 -8.80 17.38 -5.79
N GLY A 141 -7.82 17.95 -6.50
CA GLY A 141 -7.93 19.34 -7.00
C GLY A 141 -9.17 19.56 -7.87
N ALA A 142 -9.50 18.61 -8.75
CA ALA A 142 -10.71 18.66 -9.56
C ALA A 142 -11.99 18.58 -8.71
N ALA A 143 -12.00 17.77 -7.65
CA ALA A 143 -13.13 17.66 -6.73
C ALA A 143 -13.35 18.91 -5.87
N VAL A 144 -12.31 19.72 -5.66
CA VAL A 144 -12.37 21.03 -4.98
C VAL A 144 -12.90 22.11 -5.92
N GLY A 145 -12.76 21.94 -7.24
CA GLY A 145 -13.18 22.91 -8.25
C GLY A 145 -14.62 23.44 -8.06
N PRO A 146 -15.63 22.58 -7.81
CA PRO A 146 -17.03 23.00 -7.62
C PRO A 146 -17.30 23.92 -6.40
N PHE A 147 -16.35 24.10 -5.48
CA PHE A 147 -16.48 25.12 -4.43
C PHE A 147 -16.47 26.54 -4.98
N PHE A 148 -15.94 26.74 -6.17
CA PHE A 148 -15.80 28.03 -6.82
C PHE A 148 -16.84 28.18 -7.92
N PRO A 149 -17.28 29.44 -8.22
CA PRO A 149 -18.11 29.69 -9.38
C PRO A 149 -17.41 29.25 -10.68
N GLN A 150 -18.16 28.57 -11.55
CA GLN A 150 -17.68 28.20 -12.88
C GLN A 150 -18.01 29.32 -13.87
N ILE A 151 -17.01 29.75 -14.64
CA ILE A 151 -17.17 30.79 -15.66
C ILE A 151 -16.95 30.13 -17.02
N THR A 152 -17.94 30.28 -17.90
CA THR A 152 -17.89 29.77 -19.28
C THR A 152 -18.17 30.90 -20.26
N ALA A 153 -17.46 30.92 -21.37
CA ALA A 153 -17.77 31.82 -22.49
C ALA A 153 -18.42 31.04 -23.63
N ASN A 154 -19.53 31.54 -24.14
CA ASN A 154 -20.24 30.94 -25.26
C ASN A 154 -20.41 31.96 -26.38
N ALA A 155 -20.15 31.54 -27.61
CA ALA A 155 -20.49 32.31 -28.81
C ALA A 155 -21.31 31.42 -29.76
N ALA A 156 -22.41 31.94 -30.27
CA ALA A 156 -23.22 31.21 -31.20
C ALA A 156 -23.78 32.16 -32.28
N ALA A 157 -23.93 31.66 -33.49
CA ALA A 157 -24.64 32.31 -34.58
C ALA A 157 -25.78 31.40 -35.02
N SER A 158 -26.97 31.95 -35.12
CA SER A 158 -28.16 31.20 -35.54
C SER A 158 -28.98 31.99 -36.55
N ARG A 159 -29.59 31.29 -37.50
CA ARG A 159 -30.60 31.80 -38.41
C ARG A 159 -31.88 31.06 -38.15
N ASN A 160 -32.88 31.79 -37.71
CA ASN A 160 -34.17 31.24 -37.29
C ASN A 160 -35.29 31.68 -38.23
N LYS A 161 -36.27 30.79 -38.43
CA LYS A 161 -37.53 31.09 -39.10
C LYS A 161 -38.67 30.62 -38.20
N ILE A 162 -39.46 31.53 -37.71
CA ILE A 162 -40.60 31.24 -36.85
C ILE A 162 -41.89 31.42 -37.68
N ALA A 163 -42.72 30.38 -37.72
CA ALA A 163 -44.05 30.47 -38.30
C ALA A 163 -45.02 31.14 -37.29
N LEU A 164 -45.70 32.17 -37.71
CA LEU A 164 -46.74 32.81 -36.91
C LEU A 164 -48.12 32.28 -37.34
N ALA A 165 -48.95 31.90 -36.37
CA ALA A 165 -50.33 31.49 -36.63
C ALA A 165 -51.11 32.65 -37.28
N GLY A 166 -51.48 32.50 -38.57
CA GLY A 166 -52.21 33.52 -39.33
C GLY A 166 -51.37 34.64 -39.93
N GLY A 167 -50.00 34.59 -39.86
CA GLY A 167 -49.14 35.64 -40.43
C GLY A 167 -47.96 35.06 -41.26
N ALA A 168 -47.22 35.97 -41.92
CA ALA A 168 -46.04 35.62 -42.67
C ALA A 168 -44.90 35.15 -41.67
N PRO A 169 -44.10 34.11 -42.00
CA PRO A 169 -43.03 33.65 -41.15
C PRO A 169 -41.94 34.72 -41.00
N ILE A 170 -41.51 34.96 -39.77
CA ILE A 170 -40.40 35.87 -39.45
C ILE A 170 -39.10 35.13 -39.55
N LYS A 171 -38.15 35.66 -40.33
CA LYS A 171 -36.76 35.20 -40.39
C LYS A 171 -35.90 36.20 -39.64
N TYR A 172 -35.03 35.72 -38.73
CA TYR A 172 -34.08 36.57 -38.04
C TYR A 172 -32.75 35.84 -37.82
N ASP A 173 -31.68 36.58 -37.93
CA ASP A 173 -30.36 36.15 -37.60
C ASP A 173 -30.02 36.62 -36.17
N ALA A 174 -29.33 35.80 -35.41
CA ALA A 174 -28.88 36.16 -34.08
C ALA A 174 -27.45 35.67 -33.89
N ILE A 175 -26.55 36.57 -33.54
CA ILE A 175 -25.19 36.28 -33.11
C ILE A 175 -25.12 36.72 -31.65
N ASN A 176 -24.72 35.80 -30.78
CA ASN A 176 -24.53 36.09 -29.36
C ASN A 176 -23.13 35.72 -28.92
N ALA A 177 -22.60 36.49 -27.97
CA ALA A 177 -21.37 36.19 -27.22
C ALA A 177 -21.66 36.51 -25.77
N THR A 178 -21.61 35.51 -24.90
CA THR A 178 -21.95 35.63 -23.47
C THR A 178 -20.89 34.95 -22.61
N ALA A 179 -20.54 35.59 -21.50
CA ALA A 179 -19.91 34.96 -20.37
C ALA A 179 -20.95 34.55 -19.35
N ASN A 180 -20.92 33.30 -18.91
CA ASN A 180 -21.90 32.77 -17.95
C ASN A 180 -21.14 32.36 -16.68
N VAL A 181 -21.72 32.72 -15.55
CA VAL A 181 -21.26 32.30 -14.21
C VAL A 181 -22.32 31.36 -13.64
N ALA A 182 -21.89 30.21 -13.15
CA ALA A 182 -22.76 29.26 -12.45
C ALA A 182 -22.07 28.79 -11.18
N TRP A 183 -22.80 28.78 -10.08
CA TRP A 183 -22.30 28.36 -8.80
C TRP A 183 -23.36 27.60 -8.01
N GLU A 184 -23.03 26.41 -7.53
CA GLU A 184 -23.88 25.64 -6.63
C GLU A 184 -23.51 25.97 -5.19
N LEU A 185 -24.50 26.37 -4.40
CA LEU A 185 -24.33 26.60 -2.96
C LEU A 185 -24.38 25.26 -2.23
N ASP A 186 -23.26 24.84 -1.65
CA ASP A 186 -23.12 23.54 -0.99
C ASP A 186 -23.77 23.51 0.39
N PHE A 187 -25.12 23.71 0.43
CA PHE A 187 -25.87 23.77 1.66
C PHE A 187 -25.86 22.43 2.43
N TRP A 188 -26.05 21.33 1.69
CA TRP A 188 -26.12 19.98 2.25
C TRP A 188 -24.76 19.26 2.33
N GLY A 189 -23.71 19.88 1.87
CA GLY A 189 -22.36 19.34 1.90
C GLY A 189 -22.05 18.33 0.80
N ARG A 190 -22.79 18.32 -0.31
CA ARG A 190 -22.52 17.43 -1.45
C ARG A 190 -21.12 17.62 -1.99
N ILE A 191 -20.71 18.86 -2.24
CA ILE A 191 -19.37 19.21 -2.76
C ILE A 191 -18.32 18.94 -1.70
N ARG A 192 -18.56 19.35 -0.45
CA ARG A 192 -17.65 19.09 0.69
C ARG A 192 -17.38 17.61 0.87
N ARG A 193 -18.42 16.77 0.87
CA ARG A 193 -18.30 15.31 1.02
C ARG A 193 -17.61 14.68 -0.20
N GLY A 194 -17.85 15.20 -1.40
CA GLY A 194 -17.16 14.78 -2.62
C GLY A 194 -15.64 15.07 -2.55
N ALA A 195 -15.27 16.28 -2.18
CA ALA A 195 -13.87 16.66 -2.00
C ALA A 195 -13.20 15.88 -0.84
N GLN A 196 -13.94 15.64 0.25
CA GLN A 196 -13.47 14.81 1.38
C GLN A 196 -13.22 13.38 0.93
N ALA A 197 -14.09 12.77 0.14
CA ALA A 197 -13.89 11.44 -0.42
C ALA A 197 -12.62 11.40 -1.29
N ALA A 198 -12.47 12.35 -2.21
CA ALA A 198 -11.30 12.45 -3.07
C ALA A 198 -9.98 12.69 -2.30
N ASN A 199 -10.04 13.40 -1.16
CA ASN A 199 -8.89 13.54 -0.27
C ASN A 199 -8.52 12.23 0.41
N PHE A 200 -9.50 11.44 0.87
CA PHE A 200 -9.22 10.12 1.45
C PHE A 200 -8.69 9.14 0.40
N ASP A 201 -9.17 9.21 -0.86
CA ASP A 201 -8.60 8.45 -1.96
C ASP A 201 -7.12 8.81 -2.20
N LEU A 202 -6.78 10.10 -2.18
CA LEU A 202 -5.37 10.53 -2.26
C LEU A 202 -4.54 9.96 -1.11
N LEU A 203 -5.01 10.09 0.14
CA LEU A 203 -4.32 9.56 1.32
C LEU A 203 -4.18 8.04 1.25
N SER A 204 -5.19 7.32 0.74
CA SER A 204 -5.11 5.87 0.52
C SER A 204 -3.97 5.52 -0.43
N HIS A 205 -3.82 6.22 -1.55
CA HIS A 205 -2.73 5.99 -2.50
C HIS A 205 -1.35 6.42 -1.99
N GLU A 206 -1.28 7.38 -1.07
CA GLU A 206 -0.03 7.70 -0.37
C GLU A 206 0.41 6.55 0.55
N GLU A 207 -0.55 5.91 1.26
CA GLU A 207 -0.26 4.72 2.07
C GLU A 207 0.06 3.48 1.20
N ASP A 208 -0.61 3.33 0.05
CA ASP A 208 -0.30 2.27 -0.93
C ASP A 208 1.14 2.35 -1.46
N ALA A 209 1.62 3.56 -1.71
CA ALA A 209 3.02 3.78 -2.10
C ALA A 209 4.00 3.40 -0.99
N ARG A 210 3.70 3.71 0.28
CA ARG A 210 4.50 3.29 1.43
C ARG A 210 4.50 1.77 1.61
N ALA A 211 3.35 1.12 1.43
CA ALA A 211 3.24 -0.33 1.47
C ALA A 211 4.06 -1.00 0.35
N THR A 212 4.03 -0.41 -0.85
CA THR A 212 4.82 -0.86 -2.00
C THR A 212 6.32 -0.73 -1.73
N GLU A 213 6.76 0.38 -1.16
CA GLU A 213 8.17 0.59 -0.78
C GLU A 213 8.63 -0.40 0.28
N LEU A 214 7.84 -0.60 1.35
CA LEU A 214 8.12 -1.56 2.41
C LEU A 214 8.21 -3.00 1.86
N THR A 215 7.31 -3.35 0.96
CA THR A 215 7.32 -4.66 0.30
C THR A 215 8.56 -4.82 -0.56
N LEU A 216 8.89 -3.83 -1.40
CA LEU A 216 10.09 -3.84 -2.24
C LEU A 216 11.37 -4.04 -1.42
N VAL A 217 11.54 -3.29 -0.33
CA VAL A 217 12.71 -3.42 0.58
C VAL A 217 12.80 -4.83 1.15
N SER A 218 11.68 -5.39 1.61
CA SER A 218 11.62 -6.73 2.17
C SER A 218 11.90 -7.82 1.13
N ASP A 219 11.39 -7.65 -0.09
CA ASP A 219 11.59 -8.59 -1.19
C ASP A 219 13.05 -8.58 -1.65
N VAL A 220 13.68 -7.40 -1.83
CA VAL A 220 15.11 -7.29 -2.16
C VAL A 220 15.97 -7.97 -1.09
N ALA A 221 15.66 -7.78 0.19
CA ALA A 221 16.39 -8.42 1.27
C ALA A 221 16.22 -9.95 1.26
N THR A 222 14.99 -10.44 1.10
CA THR A 222 14.70 -11.88 1.06
C THR A 222 15.37 -12.55 -0.13
N GLU A 223 15.25 -11.98 -1.32
CA GLU A 223 15.86 -12.49 -2.55
C GLU A 223 17.40 -12.47 -2.47
N TYR A 224 17.98 -11.45 -1.83
CA TYR A 224 19.41 -11.38 -1.61
C TYR A 224 19.89 -12.46 -0.62
N LEU A 225 19.16 -12.69 0.48
CA LEU A 225 19.46 -13.78 1.43
C LEU A 225 19.40 -15.15 0.75
N GLN A 226 18.41 -15.37 -0.13
CA GLN A 226 18.30 -16.58 -0.92
C GLN A 226 19.50 -16.76 -1.89
N LEU A 227 19.94 -15.66 -2.52
CA LEU A 227 21.13 -15.67 -3.37
C LEU A 227 22.39 -16.04 -2.60
N ARG A 228 22.55 -15.52 -1.37
CA ARG A 228 23.68 -15.85 -0.49
C ARG A 228 23.66 -17.30 -0.01
N GLU A 229 22.45 -17.84 0.28
CA GLU A 229 22.24 -19.26 0.60
C GLU A 229 22.72 -20.15 -0.56
N LEU A 230 22.32 -19.82 -1.81
CA LEU A 230 22.71 -20.58 -3.00
C LEU A 230 24.24 -20.53 -3.24
N ASP A 231 24.87 -19.37 -3.04
CA ASP A 231 26.33 -19.23 -3.15
C ASP A 231 27.04 -20.14 -2.13
N GLU A 232 26.56 -20.21 -0.88
CA GLU A 232 27.13 -21.05 0.17
C GLU A 232 26.85 -22.54 -0.08
N SER A 233 25.66 -22.90 -0.55
CA SER A 233 25.30 -24.25 -0.97
C SER A 233 26.18 -24.75 -2.12
N MET A 234 26.50 -23.88 -3.09
CA MET A 234 27.44 -24.19 -4.17
C MET A 234 28.85 -24.42 -3.63
N ARG A 235 29.32 -23.57 -2.71
CA ARG A 235 30.64 -23.71 -2.08
C ARG A 235 30.75 -25.05 -1.34
N ILE A 236 29.74 -25.47 -0.59
CA ILE A 236 29.68 -26.75 0.11
C ILE A 236 29.68 -27.90 -0.90
N ALA A 237 28.86 -27.86 -1.94
CA ALA A 237 28.80 -28.91 -2.95
C ALA A 237 30.11 -29.04 -3.73
N GLU A 238 30.79 -27.93 -4.04
CA GLU A 238 32.10 -27.95 -4.70
C GLU A 238 33.20 -28.53 -3.82
N ALA A 239 33.24 -28.14 -2.54
CA ALA A 239 34.18 -28.68 -1.58
C ALA A 239 33.97 -30.20 -1.36
N THR A 240 32.73 -30.67 -1.22
CA THR A 240 32.38 -32.09 -1.09
C THR A 240 32.76 -32.87 -2.35
N ARG A 241 32.45 -32.33 -3.53
CA ARG A 241 32.85 -32.94 -4.82
C ARG A 241 34.35 -33.08 -4.93
N ALA A 242 35.14 -32.04 -4.59
CA ALA A 242 36.59 -32.05 -4.66
C ALA A 242 37.19 -33.07 -3.69
N ALA A 243 36.70 -33.16 -2.44
CA ALA A 243 37.09 -34.16 -1.47
C ALA A 243 36.80 -35.59 -1.94
N GLY A 244 35.56 -35.84 -2.41
CA GLY A 244 35.18 -37.13 -2.95
C GLY A 244 35.99 -37.56 -4.18
N GLN A 245 36.39 -36.61 -5.03
CA GLN A 245 37.22 -36.89 -6.21
C GLN A 245 38.62 -37.37 -5.83
N ALA A 246 39.26 -36.76 -4.81
CA ALA A 246 40.54 -37.21 -4.29
C ALA A 246 40.46 -38.64 -3.73
N VAL A 247 39.39 -38.96 -3.01
CA VAL A 247 39.15 -40.31 -2.49
C VAL A 247 38.89 -41.33 -3.61
N LEU A 248 38.13 -40.96 -4.67
CA LEU A 248 37.90 -41.81 -5.82
C LEU A 248 39.20 -42.17 -6.58
N GLU A 249 40.10 -41.22 -6.74
CA GLU A 249 41.42 -41.47 -7.36
C GLU A 249 42.25 -42.48 -6.54
N LEU A 250 42.27 -42.31 -5.21
CA LEU A 250 42.90 -43.27 -4.33
C LEU A 250 42.25 -44.68 -4.43
N ALA A 251 40.92 -44.73 -4.46
CA ALA A 251 40.18 -45.98 -4.61
C ALA A 251 40.51 -46.69 -5.93
N ARG A 252 40.56 -45.98 -7.05
CA ARG A 252 40.97 -46.51 -8.36
C ARG A 252 42.38 -47.11 -8.34
N SER A 253 43.32 -46.42 -7.65
CA SER A 253 44.67 -46.92 -7.47
C SER A 253 44.70 -48.23 -6.66
N ARG A 254 43.94 -48.31 -5.57
CA ARG A 254 43.83 -49.52 -4.74
C ARG A 254 43.14 -50.68 -5.46
N PHE A 255 42.13 -50.41 -6.28
CA PHE A 255 41.51 -51.40 -7.13
C PHE A 255 42.47 -51.98 -8.16
N ALA A 256 43.24 -51.15 -8.82
CA ALA A 256 44.29 -51.61 -9.75
C ALA A 256 45.35 -52.50 -9.08
N GLN A 257 45.55 -52.36 -7.77
CA GLN A 257 46.43 -53.20 -6.93
C GLN A 257 45.69 -54.42 -6.36
N GLY A 258 44.40 -54.61 -6.65
CA GLY A 258 43.61 -55.72 -6.13
C GLY A 258 43.26 -55.64 -4.64
N GLN A 259 43.32 -54.46 -4.03
CA GLN A 259 43.10 -54.24 -2.60
C GLN A 259 41.64 -53.95 -2.23
N ILE A 260 40.81 -53.49 -3.18
CA ILE A 260 39.40 -53.22 -3.00
C ILE A 260 38.57 -53.79 -4.17
N SER A 261 37.25 -53.88 -3.99
CA SER A 261 36.34 -54.41 -5.01
C SER A 261 35.93 -53.36 -6.04
N GLU A 262 35.44 -53.81 -7.22
CA GLU A 262 34.83 -52.88 -8.20
C GLU A 262 33.58 -52.21 -7.61
N LEU A 263 32.83 -52.88 -6.75
CA LEU A 263 31.68 -52.30 -6.06
C LEU A 263 32.09 -51.00 -5.32
N ASP A 264 33.20 -51.04 -4.59
CA ASP A 264 33.68 -49.89 -3.84
C ASP A 264 33.98 -48.71 -4.77
N VAL A 265 34.66 -48.95 -5.91
CA VAL A 265 34.94 -47.90 -6.91
C VAL A 265 33.65 -47.28 -7.45
N ARG A 266 32.63 -48.10 -7.76
CA ARG A 266 31.34 -47.59 -8.26
C ARG A 266 30.58 -46.78 -7.21
N GLN A 267 30.69 -47.12 -5.93
CA GLN A 267 30.13 -46.33 -4.84
C GLN A 267 30.80 -44.95 -4.73
N PHE A 268 32.14 -44.89 -4.86
CA PHE A 268 32.86 -43.61 -4.90
C PHE A 268 32.46 -42.76 -6.13
N GLU A 269 32.29 -43.38 -7.32
CA GLU A 269 31.84 -42.67 -8.51
C GLU A 269 30.45 -42.06 -8.30
N ALA A 270 29.51 -42.81 -7.68
CA ALA A 270 28.20 -42.32 -7.35
C ALA A 270 28.24 -41.15 -6.34
N GLN A 271 29.14 -41.24 -5.34
CA GLN A 271 29.32 -40.22 -4.33
C GLN A 271 29.83 -38.90 -4.90
N VAL A 272 30.70 -38.91 -5.90
CA VAL A 272 31.20 -37.70 -6.58
C VAL A 272 30.12 -37.13 -7.51
N ALA A 273 29.27 -37.99 -8.07
CA ALA A 273 28.22 -37.56 -9.01
C ALA A 273 27.08 -36.77 -8.34
N ASP A 274 26.69 -37.08 -7.07
CA ASP A 274 25.60 -36.39 -6.38
C ASP A 274 25.91 -34.89 -6.13
N PRO A 275 27.05 -34.49 -5.49
CA PRO A 275 27.41 -33.07 -5.36
C PRO A 275 27.55 -32.36 -6.71
N ALA A 276 28.03 -33.05 -7.76
CA ALA A 276 28.14 -32.46 -9.09
C ALA A 276 26.76 -32.14 -9.70
N ALA A 277 25.78 -33.02 -9.54
CA ALA A 277 24.41 -32.77 -9.96
C ALA A 277 23.76 -31.61 -9.20
N ARG A 278 23.93 -31.57 -7.87
CA ARG A 278 23.45 -30.47 -7.03
C ARG A 278 24.11 -29.13 -7.39
N LEU A 279 25.41 -29.12 -7.68
CA LEU A 279 26.13 -27.93 -8.12
C LEU A 279 25.50 -27.33 -9.38
N ALA A 280 25.16 -28.16 -10.38
CA ALA A 280 24.47 -27.70 -11.59
C ALA A 280 23.09 -27.15 -11.29
N GLN A 281 22.35 -27.77 -10.38
CA GLN A 281 21.05 -27.29 -9.93
C GLN A 281 21.15 -25.94 -9.22
N PHE A 282 22.06 -25.80 -8.26
CA PHE A 282 22.29 -24.54 -7.54
C PHE A 282 22.77 -23.43 -8.48
N ALA A 283 23.61 -23.74 -9.47
CA ALA A 283 24.04 -22.76 -10.47
C ALA A 283 22.87 -22.22 -11.31
N LEU A 284 21.91 -23.09 -11.68
CA LEU A 284 20.69 -22.67 -12.37
C LEU A 284 19.83 -21.76 -11.45
N GLN A 285 19.57 -22.19 -10.22
CA GLN A 285 18.77 -21.44 -9.24
C GLN A 285 19.43 -20.09 -8.93
N ARG A 286 20.74 -20.05 -8.74
CA ARG A 286 21.51 -18.81 -8.56
C ARG A 286 21.28 -17.82 -9.72
N ARG A 287 21.33 -18.31 -10.96
CA ARG A 287 21.11 -17.45 -12.14
C ARG A 287 19.68 -16.90 -12.19
N GLN A 288 18.70 -17.74 -11.86
CA GLN A 288 17.31 -17.30 -11.76
C GLN A 288 17.11 -16.25 -10.66
N GLN A 289 17.78 -16.43 -9.52
CA GLN A 289 17.76 -15.51 -8.39
C GLN A 289 18.40 -14.16 -8.71
N GLU A 290 19.53 -14.15 -9.43
CA GLU A 290 20.15 -12.93 -9.95
C GLU A 290 19.21 -12.17 -10.88
N ASN A 291 18.49 -12.88 -11.76
CA ASN A 291 17.52 -12.27 -12.67
C ASN A 291 16.32 -11.67 -11.91
N ALA A 292 15.81 -12.35 -10.87
CA ALA A 292 14.73 -11.84 -10.02
C ALA A 292 15.15 -10.56 -9.28
N LEU A 293 16.35 -10.56 -8.69
CA LEU A 293 16.91 -9.36 -8.05
C LEU A 293 17.10 -8.22 -9.05
N SER A 294 17.64 -8.48 -10.24
CA SER A 294 17.80 -7.45 -11.29
C SER A 294 16.46 -6.78 -11.63
N LEU A 295 15.36 -7.56 -11.69
CA LEU A 295 14.03 -7.03 -11.93
C LEU A 295 13.59 -6.09 -10.79
N LEU A 296 13.80 -6.48 -9.52
CA LEU A 296 13.48 -5.63 -8.36
C LEU A 296 14.31 -4.35 -8.35
N LEU A 297 15.58 -4.43 -8.78
CA LEU A 297 16.47 -3.26 -8.92
C LEU A 297 16.06 -2.34 -10.09
N GLY A 298 15.15 -2.78 -10.96
CA GLY A 298 14.77 -2.06 -12.18
C GLY A 298 15.86 -2.06 -13.26
N GLU A 299 16.75 -3.05 -13.23
CA GLU A 299 17.90 -3.22 -14.11
C GLU A 299 17.73 -4.44 -15.04
N PRO A 300 18.42 -4.50 -16.19
CA PRO A 300 18.47 -5.70 -17.02
C PRO A 300 19.10 -6.89 -16.26
N PRO A 301 18.74 -8.15 -16.62
CA PRO A 301 19.34 -9.34 -16.03
C PRO A 301 20.87 -9.31 -16.05
N GLY A 302 21.50 -9.44 -14.88
CA GLY A 302 22.93 -9.32 -14.70
C GLY A 302 23.46 -10.06 -13.48
N SER A 303 24.75 -9.95 -13.23
CA SER A 303 25.35 -10.43 -11.98
C SER A 303 25.11 -9.43 -10.85
N ILE A 304 24.72 -9.94 -9.70
CA ILE A 304 24.49 -9.13 -8.49
C ILE A 304 25.77 -9.12 -7.64
N PRO A 305 26.23 -8.00 -7.10
CA PRO A 305 27.37 -7.96 -6.20
C PRO A 305 27.07 -8.70 -4.88
N ARG A 306 28.12 -9.30 -4.27
CA ARG A 306 28.05 -10.03 -3.00
C ARG A 306 28.78 -9.27 -1.91
N GLY A 307 28.21 -9.29 -0.72
CA GLY A 307 28.83 -8.76 0.49
C GLY A 307 29.52 -9.82 1.34
N GLY A 308 29.50 -9.64 2.65
CA GLY A 308 30.07 -10.53 3.63
C GLY A 308 29.39 -11.90 3.76
N PRO A 309 29.79 -12.75 4.72
CA PRO A 309 29.15 -14.05 5.00
C PRO A 309 27.66 -13.91 5.31
N LEU A 310 26.87 -14.95 5.00
CA LEU A 310 25.41 -14.93 5.19
C LEU A 310 24.99 -14.55 6.62
N GLN A 311 25.68 -15.11 7.61
CA GLN A 311 25.44 -14.88 9.04
C GLN A 311 25.62 -13.41 9.49
N ASP A 312 26.39 -12.61 8.74
CA ASP A 312 26.71 -11.23 9.07
C ASP A 312 25.84 -10.21 8.33
N VAL A 313 24.94 -10.66 7.46
CA VAL A 313 24.10 -9.78 6.62
C VAL A 313 23.12 -8.96 7.46
N ILE A 314 22.50 -9.59 8.46
CA ILE A 314 21.50 -8.97 9.34
C ILE A 314 21.91 -9.17 10.80
N GLN A 315 21.78 -8.10 11.59
CA GLN A 315 22.02 -8.18 13.03
C GLN A 315 20.97 -9.05 13.72
N ALA A 316 21.41 -9.94 14.64
CA ALA A 316 20.49 -10.66 15.49
C ALA A 316 19.65 -9.69 16.33
N VAL A 317 18.34 -9.82 16.24
CA VAL A 317 17.39 -8.94 16.90
C VAL A 317 16.86 -9.61 18.17
N THR A 318 16.85 -8.86 19.28
CA THR A 318 16.16 -9.30 20.49
C THR A 318 14.67 -8.99 20.34
N VAL A 319 13.87 -10.04 20.23
CA VAL A 319 12.41 -9.90 20.00
C VAL A 319 11.69 -9.93 21.35
N PRO A 320 10.81 -8.95 21.66
CA PRO A 320 10.04 -8.93 22.89
C PRO A 320 8.98 -10.04 22.90
N ASP A 321 8.50 -10.38 24.11
CA ASP A 321 7.53 -11.46 24.31
C ASP A 321 6.13 -11.16 23.77
N SER A 322 5.78 -9.89 23.59
CA SER A 322 4.50 -9.47 23.03
C SER A 322 4.68 -8.21 22.17
N LEU A 323 3.92 -8.11 21.10
CA LEU A 323 3.91 -6.92 20.24
C LEU A 323 2.72 -6.02 20.63
N PRO A 324 2.96 -4.71 20.87
CA PRO A 324 1.85 -3.77 21.09
C PRO A 324 0.96 -3.68 19.85
N GLY A 325 -0.35 -3.81 20.03
CA GLY A 325 -1.32 -3.70 18.92
C GLY A 325 -1.28 -2.34 18.19
N ALA A 326 -0.77 -1.30 18.86
CA ALA A 326 -0.57 0.02 18.27
C ALA A 326 0.40 0.02 17.06
N LEU A 327 1.34 -0.93 16.99
CA LEU A 327 2.26 -1.05 15.84
C LEU A 327 1.52 -1.52 14.59
N ILE A 328 0.56 -2.43 14.75
CA ILE A 328 -0.25 -2.95 13.64
C ILE A 328 -1.12 -1.85 13.03
N ALA A 329 -1.67 -0.95 13.87
CA ALA A 329 -2.47 0.17 13.39
C ALA A 329 -1.67 1.20 12.55
N ARG A 330 -0.33 1.20 12.66
CA ARG A 330 0.56 2.08 11.88
C ARG A 330 1.01 1.47 10.55
N ARG A 331 0.66 0.21 10.28
CA ARG A 331 1.02 -0.44 9.01
C ARG A 331 0.39 0.31 7.83
N PRO A 332 1.16 0.55 6.76
CA PRO A 332 0.64 1.29 5.60
C PRO A 332 -0.56 0.62 4.93
N ASP A 333 -0.60 -0.72 4.86
CA ASP A 333 -1.72 -1.48 4.30
C ASP A 333 -3.01 -1.36 5.14
N VAL A 334 -2.88 -1.33 6.47
CA VAL A 334 -4.01 -1.11 7.40
C VAL A 334 -4.50 0.34 7.29
N MET A 335 -3.58 1.30 7.23
CA MET A 335 -3.93 2.71 7.04
C MET A 335 -4.59 2.95 5.68
N ARG A 336 -4.12 2.32 4.62
CA ARG A 336 -4.75 2.36 3.29
C ARG A 336 -6.22 1.91 3.38
N ALA A 337 -6.46 0.71 3.90
CA ALA A 337 -7.82 0.17 4.03
C ALA A 337 -8.72 1.06 4.91
N GLN A 338 -8.17 1.70 5.93
CA GLN A 338 -8.88 2.69 6.74
C GLN A 338 -9.27 3.93 5.91
N ARG A 339 -8.36 4.44 5.05
CA ARG A 339 -8.65 5.58 4.17
C ARG A 339 -9.71 5.25 3.12
N ASP A 340 -9.67 4.05 2.54
CA ASP A 340 -10.68 3.57 1.60
C ASP A 340 -12.06 3.54 2.25
N MET A 341 -12.18 3.02 3.47
CA MET A 341 -13.41 3.05 4.24
C MET A 341 -13.88 4.48 4.56
N GLN A 342 -12.98 5.41 4.89
CA GLN A 342 -13.32 6.81 5.11
C GLN A 342 -13.83 7.48 3.83
N ALA A 343 -13.26 7.16 2.68
CA ALA A 343 -13.70 7.65 1.38
C ALA A 343 -15.14 7.20 1.06
N SER A 344 -15.43 5.92 1.25
CA SER A 344 -16.77 5.37 1.00
C SER A 344 -17.83 5.93 1.97
N LEU A 345 -17.48 6.14 3.26
CA LEU A 345 -18.36 6.83 4.21
C LEU A 345 -18.66 8.26 3.77
N ALA A 346 -17.68 9.01 3.23
CA ALA A 346 -17.91 10.34 2.68
C ALA A 346 -18.84 10.30 1.45
N ARG A 347 -18.71 9.27 0.59
CA ARG A 347 -19.57 9.05 -0.59
C ARG A 347 -21.03 8.77 -0.22
N ILE A 348 -21.31 8.15 0.94
CA ILE A 348 -22.70 8.07 1.46
C ILE A 348 -23.27 9.47 1.62
N GLY A 349 -22.50 10.41 2.20
CA GLY A 349 -22.93 11.79 2.37
C GLY A 349 -23.26 12.47 1.03
N VAL A 350 -22.49 12.21 -0.03
CA VAL A 350 -22.78 12.67 -1.40
C VAL A 350 -24.11 12.09 -1.89
N ALA A 351 -24.31 10.78 -1.74
CA ALA A 351 -25.53 10.11 -2.20
C ALA A 351 -26.79 10.59 -1.45
N VAL A 352 -26.69 10.85 -0.16
CA VAL A 352 -27.77 11.46 0.64
C VAL A 352 -28.05 12.87 0.17
N ALA A 353 -27.01 13.70 -0.01
CA ALA A 353 -27.17 15.09 -0.46
C ALA A 353 -27.79 15.19 -1.86
N ASN A 354 -27.55 14.25 -2.77
CA ASN A 354 -28.17 14.18 -4.09
C ASN A 354 -29.71 14.01 -4.05
N ARG A 355 -30.29 13.61 -2.92
CA ARG A 355 -31.72 13.48 -2.70
C ARG A 355 -32.35 14.77 -2.18
N LEU A 356 -31.55 15.74 -1.81
CA LEU A 356 -31.99 17.01 -1.23
C LEU A 356 -32.02 18.12 -2.30
N PRO A 357 -32.74 19.25 -2.05
CA PRO A 357 -32.78 20.34 -2.99
C PRO A 357 -31.41 20.95 -3.27
N THR A 358 -31.07 21.18 -4.53
CA THR A 358 -29.87 21.94 -4.92
C THR A 358 -30.21 23.41 -5.14
N ILE A 359 -29.37 24.29 -4.61
CA ILE A 359 -29.51 25.74 -4.79
C ILE A 359 -28.38 26.20 -5.70
N THR A 360 -28.71 26.79 -6.83
CA THR A 360 -27.76 27.34 -7.79
C THR A 360 -27.97 28.84 -7.96
N VAL A 361 -26.87 29.58 -8.03
CA VAL A 361 -26.84 31.00 -8.37
C VAL A 361 -26.03 31.14 -9.64
N GLY A 362 -26.53 31.95 -10.56
CA GLY A 362 -25.86 32.16 -11.83
C GLY A 362 -26.21 33.49 -12.46
N GLY A 363 -25.46 33.83 -13.48
CA GLY A 363 -25.72 35.00 -14.29
C GLY A 363 -25.02 34.92 -15.62
N SER A 364 -25.50 35.72 -16.55
CA SER A 364 -24.82 35.90 -17.83
C SER A 364 -24.67 37.39 -18.14
N TYR A 365 -23.56 37.71 -18.81
CA TYR A 365 -23.32 39.02 -19.35
C TYR A 365 -22.73 38.87 -20.76
N GLY A 366 -23.20 39.69 -21.69
CA GLY A 366 -22.71 39.61 -23.05
C GLY A 366 -23.45 40.50 -24.02
N SER A 367 -23.44 40.12 -25.26
CA SER A 367 -24.11 40.86 -26.33
C SER A 367 -24.79 39.92 -27.33
N GLN A 368 -25.94 40.38 -27.87
CA GLN A 368 -26.70 39.69 -28.92
C GLN A 368 -27.08 40.67 -30.02
N ARG A 369 -26.70 40.33 -31.26
CA ARG A 369 -27.02 41.14 -32.46
C ARG A 369 -27.23 40.26 -33.69
N PRO A 370 -27.99 40.75 -34.70
CA PRO A 370 -28.09 40.04 -35.97
C PRO A 370 -26.83 40.17 -36.84
N GLU A 371 -26.00 41.19 -36.63
CA GLU A 371 -24.81 41.49 -37.42
C GLU A 371 -23.56 41.42 -36.55
N ALA A 372 -22.54 40.70 -37.03
CA ALA A 372 -21.29 40.44 -36.27
C ALA A 372 -20.52 41.73 -35.95
N ASN A 373 -20.51 42.71 -36.90
CA ASN A 373 -19.80 43.99 -36.74
C ASN A 373 -20.43 44.91 -35.67
N LYS A 374 -21.67 44.62 -35.24
CA LYS A 374 -22.41 45.36 -34.23
C LYS A 374 -22.51 44.61 -32.88
N LEU A 375 -21.87 43.45 -32.78
CA LEU A 375 -22.00 42.57 -31.62
C LEU A 375 -21.64 43.28 -30.31
N PHE A 376 -20.58 44.05 -30.28
CA PHE A 376 -20.09 44.73 -29.04
C PHE A 376 -20.51 46.21 -28.97
N THR A 377 -21.68 46.56 -29.54
CA THR A 377 -22.26 47.88 -29.37
C THR A 377 -23.15 47.96 -28.11
N PRO A 378 -23.30 49.13 -27.47
CA PRO A 378 -24.11 49.26 -26.23
C PRO A 378 -25.55 48.77 -26.37
N GLN A 379 -26.13 48.87 -27.58
CA GLN A 379 -27.49 48.42 -27.84
C GLN A 379 -27.64 46.90 -27.96
N GLY A 380 -26.53 46.14 -27.98
CA GLY A 380 -26.50 44.66 -27.99
C GLY A 380 -26.35 44.05 -26.61
N GLU A 381 -26.08 44.86 -25.60
CA GLU A 381 -25.84 44.38 -24.25
C GLU A 381 -27.01 43.59 -23.69
N ILE A 382 -26.71 42.41 -23.17
CA ILE A 382 -27.65 41.54 -22.46
C ILE A 382 -27.04 41.07 -21.17
N TYR A 383 -27.83 40.99 -20.12
CA TYR A 383 -27.43 40.37 -18.85
C TYR A 383 -28.61 39.63 -18.23
N SER A 384 -28.29 38.62 -17.46
CA SER A 384 -29.24 37.93 -16.59
C SER A 384 -28.61 37.62 -15.25
N LEU A 385 -29.41 37.65 -14.20
CA LEU A 385 -29.07 37.11 -12.89
C LEU A 385 -30.18 36.17 -12.47
N GLN A 386 -29.79 34.96 -12.03
CA GLN A 386 -30.78 33.93 -11.68
C GLN A 386 -30.38 33.19 -10.42
N ALA A 387 -31.35 32.82 -9.63
CA ALA A 387 -31.22 31.86 -8.54
C ALA A 387 -32.22 30.75 -8.77
N GLY A 388 -31.79 29.51 -8.67
CA GLY A 388 -32.64 28.35 -8.92
C GLY A 388 -32.61 27.39 -7.73
N LEU A 389 -33.79 26.81 -7.43
CA LEU A 389 -33.94 25.69 -6.50
C LEU A 389 -34.46 24.49 -7.31
N SER A 390 -33.71 23.41 -7.31
CA SER A 390 -34.10 22.15 -7.96
C SER A 390 -34.24 21.06 -6.90
N PHE A 391 -35.42 20.43 -6.84
CA PHE A 391 -35.68 19.34 -5.89
C PHE A 391 -36.21 18.10 -6.63
N PRO A 392 -35.51 16.96 -6.56
CA PRO A 392 -35.92 15.72 -7.21
C PRO A 392 -37.08 15.07 -6.44
N ILE A 393 -38.33 15.34 -6.80
CA ILE A 393 -39.53 14.81 -6.11
C ILE A 393 -39.72 13.32 -6.45
N PHE A 394 -39.58 12.94 -7.72
CA PHE A 394 -39.77 11.57 -8.18
C PHE A 394 -38.68 11.19 -9.19
N THR A 395 -37.92 10.16 -8.90
CA THR A 395 -36.78 9.67 -9.71
C THR A 395 -36.90 8.18 -10.03
N GLY A 396 -38.09 7.58 -9.91
CA GLY A 396 -38.28 6.14 -10.13
C GLY A 396 -37.43 5.26 -9.17
N GLY A 397 -37.11 5.75 -7.97
CA GLY A 397 -36.28 5.03 -7.00
C GLY A 397 -34.77 5.12 -7.25
N ARG A 398 -34.31 5.80 -8.32
CA ARG A 398 -32.88 5.87 -8.69
C ARG A 398 -32.00 6.39 -7.54
N LEU A 399 -32.31 7.57 -7.02
CA LEU A 399 -31.49 8.18 -5.96
C LEU A 399 -31.49 7.37 -4.65
N LEU A 400 -32.61 6.70 -4.32
CA LEU A 400 -32.67 5.82 -3.16
C LEU A 400 -31.77 4.58 -3.33
N ASN A 401 -31.77 4.01 -4.53
CA ASN A 401 -30.95 2.85 -4.81
C ASN A 401 -29.46 3.22 -4.95
N GLU A 402 -29.11 4.42 -5.42
CA GLU A 402 -27.76 4.96 -5.40
C GLU A 402 -27.23 5.13 -3.96
N GLU A 403 -28.07 5.63 -3.03
CA GLU A 403 -27.72 5.69 -1.61
C GLU A 403 -27.53 4.29 -1.01
N ARG A 404 -28.44 3.35 -1.30
CA ARG A 404 -28.30 1.95 -0.83
C ARG A 404 -27.01 1.31 -1.35
N ALA A 405 -26.67 1.56 -2.62
CA ALA A 405 -25.41 1.07 -3.20
C ALA A 405 -24.19 1.70 -2.53
N ALA A 406 -24.23 3.01 -2.21
CA ALA A 406 -23.15 3.67 -1.47
C ALA A 406 -22.98 3.11 -0.06
N ARG A 407 -24.07 2.79 0.65
CA ARG A 407 -24.03 2.12 1.96
C ARG A 407 -23.43 0.72 1.88
N ALA A 408 -23.87 -0.08 0.90
CA ALA A 408 -23.35 -1.43 0.70
C ALA A 408 -21.83 -1.43 0.39
N ARG A 409 -21.33 -0.45 -0.38
CA ARG A 409 -19.89 -0.26 -0.63
C ARG A 409 -19.14 0.10 0.65
N ALA A 410 -19.71 0.94 1.49
CA ALA A 410 -19.08 1.28 2.78
C ALA A 410 -19.04 0.07 3.73
N ASP A 411 -20.07 -0.81 3.71
CA ASP A 411 -20.07 -2.08 4.45
C ASP A 411 -19.00 -3.03 3.89
N GLU A 412 -18.80 -3.08 2.56
CA GLU A 412 -17.73 -3.84 1.90
C GLU A 412 -16.34 -3.34 2.36
N ASP A 413 -16.07 -2.04 2.27
CA ASP A 413 -14.79 -1.45 2.66
C ASP A 413 -14.51 -1.63 4.16
N LYS A 414 -15.57 -1.58 4.99
CA LYS A 414 -15.46 -1.90 6.42
C LYS A 414 -15.04 -3.35 6.66
N ALA A 415 -15.64 -4.29 5.93
CA ALA A 415 -15.27 -5.70 6.03
C ALA A 415 -13.83 -5.93 5.54
N GLN A 416 -13.44 -5.24 4.45
CA GLN A 416 -12.07 -5.29 3.92
C GLN A 416 -11.05 -4.73 4.91
N TYR A 417 -11.35 -3.61 5.57
CA TYR A 417 -10.51 -3.07 6.65
C TYR A 417 -10.33 -4.09 7.79
N GLN A 418 -11.41 -4.71 8.27
CA GLN A 418 -11.36 -5.74 9.30
C GLN A 418 -10.51 -6.94 8.87
N GLN A 419 -10.67 -7.41 7.62
CA GLN A 419 -9.87 -8.50 7.06
C GLN A 419 -8.38 -8.13 6.99
N THR A 420 -8.05 -6.90 6.59
CA THR A 420 -6.67 -6.41 6.54
C THR A 420 -6.04 -6.40 7.94
N VAL A 421 -6.77 -5.95 8.97
CA VAL A 421 -6.32 -5.98 10.36
C VAL A 421 -6.05 -7.41 10.83
N LEU A 422 -6.96 -8.36 10.55
CA LEU A 422 -6.76 -9.77 10.90
C LEU A 422 -5.55 -10.38 10.20
N THR A 423 -5.36 -10.06 8.92
CA THR A 423 -4.21 -10.48 8.14
C THR A 423 -2.91 -9.94 8.74
N ALA A 424 -2.89 -8.66 9.08
CA ALA A 424 -1.74 -8.02 9.71
C ALA A 424 -1.38 -8.64 11.07
N LEU A 425 -2.40 -8.98 11.89
CA LEU A 425 -2.22 -9.69 13.16
C LEU A 425 -1.61 -11.09 12.95
N ARG A 426 -2.15 -11.85 11.97
CA ARG A 426 -1.62 -13.16 11.62
C ARG A 426 -0.16 -13.06 11.18
N GLU A 427 0.16 -12.16 10.25
CA GLU A 427 1.52 -11.98 9.75
C GLU A 427 2.52 -11.59 10.85
N ALA A 428 2.12 -10.72 11.77
CA ALA A 428 2.95 -10.33 12.92
C ALA A 428 3.18 -11.52 13.86
N SER A 429 2.14 -12.34 14.11
CA SER A 429 2.24 -13.54 14.94
C SER A 429 3.13 -14.61 14.30
N ASP A 430 2.93 -14.87 13.00
CA ASP A 430 3.69 -15.84 12.23
C ASP A 430 5.18 -15.43 12.17
N ALA A 431 5.46 -14.16 11.90
CA ALA A 431 6.83 -13.64 11.85
C ALA A 431 7.53 -13.71 13.23
N LEU A 432 6.81 -13.40 14.31
CA LEU A 432 7.30 -13.51 15.68
C LEU A 432 7.66 -14.96 16.03
N ALA A 433 6.77 -15.90 15.70
CA ALA A 433 7.02 -17.33 15.89
C ALA A 433 8.20 -17.80 15.02
N GLY A 434 8.28 -17.34 13.77
CA GLY A 434 9.37 -17.65 12.86
C GLY A 434 10.74 -17.25 13.38
N VAL A 435 10.88 -16.06 13.96
CA VAL A 435 12.16 -15.62 14.55
C VAL A 435 12.53 -16.44 15.79
N ARG A 436 11.57 -16.74 16.67
CA ARG A 436 11.85 -17.48 17.91
C ARG A 436 12.19 -18.93 17.65
N LEU A 437 11.27 -19.64 17.02
CA LEU A 437 11.44 -21.07 16.74
C LEU A 437 12.55 -21.31 15.72
N GLY A 438 12.71 -20.38 14.76
CA GLY A 438 13.82 -20.41 13.81
C GLY A 438 15.20 -20.30 14.50
N ARG A 439 15.33 -19.51 15.56
CA ARG A 439 16.54 -19.44 16.37
C ARG A 439 16.84 -20.78 17.05
N ASP A 440 15.84 -21.40 17.67
CA ASP A 440 16.01 -22.69 18.35
C ASP A 440 16.40 -23.78 17.34
N GLN A 441 15.75 -23.79 16.17
CA GLN A 441 16.10 -24.68 15.06
C GLN A 441 17.52 -24.46 14.57
N LEU A 442 17.97 -23.22 14.41
CA LEU A 442 19.33 -22.87 13.99
C LEU A 442 20.37 -23.41 14.97
N VAL A 443 20.17 -23.24 16.28
CA VAL A 443 21.09 -23.75 17.32
C VAL A 443 21.17 -25.29 17.28
N ALA A 444 20.02 -25.96 17.11
CA ALA A 444 19.99 -27.41 16.98
C ALA A 444 20.75 -27.90 15.73
N GLN A 445 20.51 -27.24 14.58
CA GLN A 445 21.14 -27.57 13.30
C GLN A 445 22.66 -27.31 13.32
N GLN A 446 23.11 -26.22 13.96
CA GLN A 446 24.55 -25.95 14.20
C GLN A 446 25.20 -27.04 15.04
N THR A 447 24.49 -27.53 16.06
CA THR A 447 24.95 -28.60 16.91
C THR A 447 25.09 -29.91 16.13
N GLN A 448 24.09 -30.25 15.29
CA GLN A 448 24.11 -31.41 14.42
C GLN A 448 25.28 -31.35 13.42
N ALA A 449 25.44 -30.23 12.71
CA ALA A 449 26.50 -30.06 11.72
C ALA A 449 27.90 -30.19 12.36
N ARG A 450 28.10 -29.59 13.54
CA ARG A 450 29.39 -29.76 14.31
C ARG A 450 29.64 -31.20 14.69
N ALA A 451 28.63 -31.91 15.21
CA ALA A 451 28.79 -33.32 15.60
C ALA A 451 29.14 -34.19 14.39
N LEU A 452 28.46 -33.99 13.25
CA LEU A 452 28.73 -34.75 12.03
C LEU A 452 30.08 -34.40 11.39
N THR A 453 30.57 -33.15 11.52
CA THR A 453 31.94 -32.80 11.11
C THR A 453 32.97 -33.60 11.88
N ILE A 454 32.79 -33.73 13.20
CA ILE A 454 33.68 -34.54 14.04
C ILE A 454 33.55 -36.02 13.69
N ALA A 455 32.33 -36.54 13.51
CA ALA A 455 32.08 -37.94 13.16
C ALA A 455 32.73 -38.32 11.82
N ALA A 456 32.57 -37.48 10.77
CA ALA A 456 33.22 -37.69 9.48
C ALA A 456 34.75 -37.75 9.61
N SER A 457 35.35 -36.80 10.33
CA SER A 457 36.80 -36.79 10.56
C SER A 457 37.30 -38.01 11.34
N ILE A 458 36.51 -38.59 12.25
CA ILE A 458 36.85 -39.83 12.96
C ILE A 458 36.73 -41.03 12.00
N ALA A 459 35.66 -41.12 11.21
CA ALA A 459 35.44 -42.18 10.23
C ALA A 459 36.59 -42.23 9.20
N GLU A 460 37.00 -41.08 8.66
CA GLU A 460 38.15 -40.97 7.75
C GLU A 460 39.48 -41.52 8.39
N ARG A 461 39.78 -41.13 9.62
CA ARG A 461 40.99 -41.61 10.34
C ARG A 461 40.93 -43.10 10.61
N ARG A 462 39.79 -43.65 11.02
CA ARG A 462 39.61 -45.09 11.25
C ARG A 462 39.77 -45.89 9.95
N TYR A 463 39.25 -45.39 8.85
CA TYR A 463 39.42 -45.98 7.53
C TYR A 463 40.88 -45.92 7.07
N ALA A 464 41.55 -44.78 7.25
CA ALA A 464 42.98 -44.63 6.90
C ALA A 464 43.88 -45.60 7.67
N SER A 465 43.53 -45.90 8.94
CA SER A 465 44.25 -46.89 9.78
C SER A 465 43.81 -48.32 9.55
N GLY A 466 42.88 -48.61 8.66
CA GLY A 466 42.39 -49.94 8.34
C GLY A 466 41.46 -50.58 9.39
N VAL A 467 40.96 -49.78 10.34
CA VAL A 467 40.10 -50.25 11.45
C VAL A 467 38.62 -50.31 11.08
N SER A 468 38.19 -49.55 10.08
CA SER A 468 36.77 -49.51 9.64
C SER A 468 36.62 -49.69 8.14
N SER A 469 35.39 -50.08 7.72
CA SER A 469 35.06 -50.18 6.32
C SER A 469 34.83 -48.78 5.72
N TYR A 470 35.00 -48.66 4.41
CA TYR A 470 34.69 -47.42 3.70
C TYR A 470 33.22 -46.99 3.81
N LEU A 471 32.29 -47.94 3.94
CA LEU A 471 30.88 -47.64 4.12
C LEU A 471 30.61 -46.71 5.31
N GLU A 472 31.42 -46.81 6.38
CA GLU A 472 31.33 -45.92 7.53
C GLU A 472 31.69 -44.47 7.15
N VAL A 473 32.75 -44.27 6.37
CA VAL A 473 33.14 -42.94 5.84
C VAL A 473 32.09 -42.39 4.92
N LEU A 474 31.62 -43.18 3.95
CA LEU A 474 30.60 -42.82 2.99
C LEU A 474 29.34 -42.29 3.70
N SER A 475 28.84 -43.04 4.69
CA SER A 475 27.63 -42.66 5.45
C SER A 475 27.85 -41.37 6.27
N ALA A 476 29.04 -41.21 6.85
CA ALA A 476 29.37 -40.02 7.65
C ALA A 476 29.49 -38.76 6.77
N GLU A 477 30.19 -38.85 5.62
CA GLU A 477 30.30 -37.75 4.64
C GLU A 477 28.97 -37.33 4.05
N GLN A 478 28.13 -38.32 3.65
CA GLN A 478 26.76 -38.04 3.14
C GLN A 478 25.91 -37.31 4.19
N SER A 479 25.98 -37.77 5.44
CA SER A 479 25.27 -37.15 6.56
C SER A 479 25.77 -35.72 6.82
N LEU A 480 27.07 -35.50 6.77
CA LEU A 480 27.69 -34.19 6.93
C LEU A 480 27.27 -33.23 5.80
N PHE A 481 27.36 -33.68 4.55
CA PHE A 481 26.99 -32.89 3.38
C PHE A 481 25.53 -32.40 3.49
N ASN A 482 24.60 -33.31 3.79
CA ASN A 482 23.18 -32.94 3.96
C ASN A 482 22.98 -32.01 5.17
N ALA A 483 23.69 -32.22 6.28
CA ALA A 483 23.57 -31.36 7.46
C ALA A 483 24.12 -29.95 7.21
N GLN A 484 25.19 -29.82 6.42
CA GLN A 484 25.74 -28.51 6.03
C GLN A 484 24.75 -27.73 5.12
N LEU A 485 24.16 -28.38 4.12
CA LEU A 485 23.15 -27.75 3.25
C LEU A 485 21.92 -27.34 4.06
N ASN A 486 21.43 -28.22 4.96
CA ASN A 486 20.30 -27.91 5.83
C ASN A 486 20.61 -26.74 6.79
N LEU A 487 21.85 -26.66 7.32
CA LEU A 487 22.25 -25.55 8.18
C LEU A 487 22.16 -24.21 7.46
N VAL A 488 22.68 -24.12 6.24
CA VAL A 488 22.63 -22.87 5.44
C VAL A 488 21.19 -22.49 5.11
N ALA A 489 20.35 -23.46 4.76
CA ALA A 489 18.93 -23.23 4.49
C ALA A 489 18.19 -22.72 5.75
N VAL A 490 18.43 -23.31 6.92
CA VAL A 490 17.83 -22.87 8.20
C VAL A 490 18.32 -21.47 8.58
N GLU A 491 19.60 -21.18 8.36
CA GLU A 491 20.17 -19.84 8.58
C GLU A 491 19.49 -18.77 7.72
N GLN A 492 19.33 -19.03 6.43
CA GLN A 492 18.61 -18.16 5.50
C GLN A 492 17.14 -17.96 5.94
N GLN A 493 16.44 -19.05 6.34
CA GLN A 493 15.06 -18.98 6.83
C GLN A 493 14.93 -18.11 8.08
N TYR A 494 15.84 -18.23 9.03
CA TYR A 494 15.89 -17.41 10.25
C TYR A 494 16.08 -15.92 9.92
N LEU A 495 17.00 -15.60 9.02
CA LEU A 495 17.25 -14.23 8.57
C LEU A 495 16.04 -13.66 7.81
N THR A 496 15.42 -14.47 6.96
CA THR A 496 14.18 -14.09 6.27
C THR A 496 13.03 -13.84 7.24
N ALA A 497 12.87 -14.68 8.27
CA ALA A 497 11.85 -14.45 9.31
C ALA A 497 12.08 -13.11 10.03
N THR A 498 13.33 -12.70 10.22
CA THR A 498 13.67 -11.38 10.78
C THR A 498 13.24 -10.24 9.85
N VAL A 499 13.45 -10.37 8.54
CA VAL A 499 12.96 -9.42 7.52
C VAL A 499 11.44 -9.35 7.54
N GLN A 500 10.76 -10.50 7.59
CA GLN A 500 9.29 -10.55 7.61
C GLN A 500 8.71 -9.95 8.90
N LEU A 501 9.38 -10.13 10.03
CA LEU A 501 8.97 -9.47 11.28
C LEU A 501 9.04 -7.95 11.14
N TYR A 502 10.11 -7.42 10.55
CA TYR A 502 10.23 -6.00 10.27
C TYR A 502 9.10 -5.48 9.37
N LYS A 503 8.81 -6.20 8.26
CA LYS A 503 7.69 -5.88 7.36
C LYS A 503 6.35 -5.90 8.10
N ALA A 504 6.11 -6.93 8.92
CA ALA A 504 4.87 -7.11 9.67
C ALA A 504 4.64 -6.01 10.73
N LEU A 505 5.71 -5.35 11.19
CA LEU A 505 5.65 -4.22 12.12
C LEU A 505 5.50 -2.85 11.41
N GLY A 506 5.37 -2.84 10.08
CA GLY A 506 5.17 -1.62 9.28
C GLY A 506 6.45 -0.84 8.98
N GLY A 507 7.61 -1.48 9.08
CA GLY A 507 8.89 -0.88 8.69
C GLY A 507 9.50 0.09 9.70
N ASN A 508 8.90 0.28 10.88
CA ASN A 508 9.40 1.21 11.88
C ASN A 508 9.67 0.47 13.20
N TRP A 509 10.95 0.29 13.55
CA TRP A 509 11.39 -0.41 14.77
C TRP A 509 11.70 0.54 15.94
N ASP A 510 11.42 1.85 15.79
CA ASP A 510 11.71 2.85 16.82
C ASP A 510 10.93 2.54 18.10
N GLY A 511 11.57 1.90 19.08
CA GLY A 511 11.02 1.71 20.41
C GLY A 511 11.33 0.40 21.12
N MET A 512 12.02 -0.57 20.53
CA MET A 512 12.29 -1.86 21.16
C MET A 512 13.73 -2.06 21.68
N GLY A 513 14.54 -1.02 21.69
CA GLY A 513 15.95 -1.07 22.08
C GLY A 513 16.39 0.09 22.98
N LYS A 514 15.54 0.56 23.91
CA LYS A 514 15.97 1.42 25.02
C LYS A 514 15.40 0.93 26.33
#